data_6e43d8e785be3c7d1e0d33ac7a1364fd
#
_entry.id   6e43d8e785be3c7d1e0d33ac7a1364fd
#
_cell.length_a   1.000
_cell.length_b   1.000
_cell.length_c   1.000
_cell.angle_alpha   90.00
_cell.angle_beta   90.00
_cell.angle_gamma   90.00
#
_symmetry.space_group_name_H-M   'P 1'
#
loop_
_entity.id
_entity.type
_entity.pdbx_description
1 polymer ?
#
loop_
_entity_poly.entity_id
_entity_poly.type
_entity_poly.pdbx_seq_one_letter_code
_entity_poly.pdbx_strand_id
1 'polypeptide(L)'
;MTTSYILTEGEYSDYHIIGVYSTKELAEKAQFVYAGAQIEEYELDNVPDYPPGMKAWYVNINANRPEKPECSQISPGWGMKIPSESEYTNHAGRSNYLVYCWAVDEEHAIKIALDKFYQYKAQSAGIA
;
A
#
# COMPACT_ATOMS: atom_id res chain seq x y z
N MET A 1 0.23 -0.92 23.59
CA MET A 1 0.57 0.03 22.52
C MET A 1 0.15 1.43 22.90
N THR A 2 0.94 2.40 22.52
CA THR A 2 0.67 3.79 22.88
C THR A 2 -0.18 4.44 21.78
N THR A 3 -1.29 5.03 22.18
CA THR A 3 -2.17 5.74 21.26
C THR A 3 -1.93 7.24 21.38
N SER A 4 -1.92 7.93 20.26
CA SER A 4 -1.92 9.38 20.22
C SER A 4 -3.30 9.88 19.82
N TYR A 5 -3.69 11.01 20.37
CA TYR A 5 -4.97 11.64 20.08
C TYR A 5 -4.70 12.98 19.45
N ILE A 6 -5.17 13.14 18.21
CA ILE A 6 -4.88 14.31 17.40
C ILE A 6 -6.15 15.12 17.26
N LEU A 7 -6.07 16.38 17.66
CA LEU A 7 -7.20 17.30 17.54
C LEU A 7 -7.07 18.02 16.19
N THR A 8 -8.12 17.93 15.38
CA THR A 8 -8.12 18.48 14.03
C THR A 8 -9.32 19.37 13.81
N GLU A 9 -9.21 20.26 12.83
CA GLU A 9 -10.28 21.16 12.45
C GLU A 9 -10.26 21.36 10.95
N GLY A 10 -11.45 21.58 10.35
CA GLY A 10 -11.58 21.82 8.93
C GLY A 10 -11.77 20.57 8.10
N GLU A 11 -12.10 20.77 6.83
CA GLU A 11 -12.31 19.71 5.85
C GLU A 11 -11.57 20.08 4.57
N TYR A 12 -11.03 19.05 3.88
CA TYR A 12 -10.32 19.25 2.62
C TYR A 12 -9.16 20.26 2.73
N SER A 13 -9.21 21.35 2.01
CA SER A 13 -8.09 22.31 1.94
C SER A 13 -7.83 23.09 3.21
N ASP A 14 -8.83 23.19 4.10
CA ASP A 14 -8.66 23.90 5.37
C ASP A 14 -8.44 22.97 6.55
N TYR A 15 -8.29 21.65 6.29
CA TYR A 15 -7.95 20.67 7.32
C TYR A 15 -6.58 21.00 7.91
N HIS A 16 -6.52 21.04 9.23
CA HIS A 16 -5.25 21.26 9.93
C HIS A 16 -5.27 20.63 11.31
N ILE A 17 -4.10 20.36 11.81
CA ILE A 17 -3.92 19.78 13.15
C ILE A 17 -3.77 20.92 14.15
N ILE A 18 -4.62 20.89 15.21
CA ILE A 18 -4.56 21.87 16.29
C ILE A 18 -3.55 21.43 17.35
N GLY A 19 -3.53 20.15 17.68
CA GLY A 19 -2.63 19.63 18.69
C GLY A 19 -2.58 18.11 18.71
N VAL A 20 -1.59 17.58 19.41
CA VAL A 20 -1.38 16.14 19.59
C VAL A 20 -1.27 15.87 21.08
N TYR A 21 -2.05 14.91 21.58
CA TYR A 21 -2.17 14.64 22.99
C TYR A 21 -1.90 13.18 23.31
N SER A 22 -1.35 12.93 24.49
CA SER A 22 -1.00 11.57 24.91
C SER A 22 -2.18 10.81 25.52
N THR A 23 -3.24 11.51 25.95
CA THR A 23 -4.43 10.89 26.49
C THR A 23 -5.68 11.49 25.87
N LYS A 24 -6.75 10.68 25.88
CA LYS A 24 -8.04 11.13 25.36
C LYS A 24 -8.60 12.28 26.18
N GLU A 25 -8.40 12.25 27.49
CA GLU A 25 -8.89 13.28 28.40
C GLU A 25 -8.27 14.64 28.08
N LEU A 26 -6.98 14.68 27.76
CA LEU A 26 -6.31 15.91 27.36
C LEU A 26 -6.84 16.44 26.03
N ALA A 27 -7.08 15.53 25.07
CA ALA A 27 -7.66 15.91 23.78
C ALA A 27 -9.08 16.45 23.95
N GLU A 28 -9.90 15.83 24.78
CA GLU A 28 -11.27 16.29 25.05
C GLU A 28 -11.26 17.66 25.72
N LYS A 29 -10.34 17.89 26.63
CA LYS A 29 -10.18 19.18 27.28
C LYS A 29 -9.85 20.28 26.28
N ALA A 30 -8.95 19.98 25.34
CA ALA A 30 -8.62 20.92 24.27
C ALA A 30 -9.80 21.10 23.31
N GLN A 31 -10.54 20.03 23.00
CA GLN A 31 -11.73 20.09 22.14
C GLN A 31 -12.79 21.02 22.70
N PHE A 32 -12.90 21.08 24.01
CA PHE A 32 -13.84 22.00 24.67
C PHE A 32 -13.54 23.45 24.36
N VAL A 33 -12.24 23.77 24.24
CA VAL A 33 -11.80 25.14 23.90
C VAL A 33 -12.02 25.44 22.40
N TYR A 34 -11.78 24.45 21.54
CA TYR A 34 -11.92 24.59 20.10
C TYR A 34 -13.21 23.93 19.63
N ALA A 35 -14.34 24.65 19.76
CA ALA A 35 -15.65 24.13 19.39
C ALA A 35 -15.68 23.71 17.92
N GLY A 36 -16.17 22.49 17.66
CA GLY A 36 -16.26 21.95 16.32
C GLY A 36 -15.03 21.14 15.88
N ALA A 37 -14.00 21.10 16.71
CA ALA A 37 -12.82 20.27 16.41
C ALA A 37 -13.12 18.78 16.63
N GLN A 38 -12.40 17.93 15.93
CA GLN A 38 -12.57 16.48 16.00
C GLN A 38 -11.31 15.83 16.55
N ILE A 39 -11.49 14.67 17.21
CA ILE A 39 -10.39 13.88 17.75
C ILE A 39 -10.18 12.67 16.86
N GLU A 40 -8.96 12.49 16.39
CA GLU A 40 -8.53 11.32 15.62
C GLU A 40 -7.55 10.51 16.46
N GLU A 41 -7.70 9.20 16.47
CA GLU A 41 -6.83 8.30 17.22
C GLU A 41 -5.86 7.59 16.27
N TYR A 42 -4.58 7.57 16.66
CA TYR A 42 -3.55 6.87 15.91
C TYR A 42 -2.63 6.12 16.87
N GLU A 43 -2.19 4.95 16.45
CA GLU A 43 -1.16 4.22 17.18
C GLU A 43 0.20 4.84 16.89
N LEU A 44 0.97 5.09 17.97
CA LEU A 44 2.35 5.54 17.82
C LEU A 44 3.23 4.38 17.37
N ASP A 45 4.20 4.72 16.54
CA ASP A 45 5.21 3.76 16.09
C ASP A 45 4.62 2.54 15.37
N ASN A 46 3.47 2.73 14.73
CA ASN A 46 2.83 1.67 13.97
C ASN A 46 3.51 1.52 12.61
N VAL A 47 4.50 0.65 12.56
CA VAL A 47 5.26 0.37 11.34
C VAL A 47 4.82 -0.98 10.80
N PRO A 48 4.36 -1.05 9.55
CA PRO A 48 3.99 -2.33 8.97
C PRO A 48 5.19 -3.27 8.90
N ASP A 49 4.96 -4.54 9.23
CA ASP A 49 5.99 -5.56 9.13
C ASP A 49 6.26 -5.88 7.66
N TYR A 50 7.51 -6.09 7.34
CA TYR A 50 7.92 -6.58 6.03
C TYR A 50 9.04 -7.61 6.19
N PRO A 51 9.18 -8.56 5.25
CA PRO A 51 10.14 -9.65 5.39
C PRO A 51 11.58 -9.14 5.44
N PRO A 52 12.37 -9.56 6.45
CA PRO A 52 13.77 -9.14 6.54
C PRO A 52 14.58 -9.53 5.30
N GLY A 53 15.47 -8.65 4.85
CA GLY A 53 16.33 -8.90 3.70
C GLY A 53 15.64 -8.85 2.36
N MET A 54 14.36 -8.50 2.33
CA MET A 54 13.61 -8.39 1.07
C MET A 54 13.37 -6.94 0.72
N LYS A 55 13.21 -6.69 -0.58
CA LYS A 55 12.89 -5.39 -1.13
C LYS A 55 11.54 -5.46 -1.83
N ALA A 56 10.91 -4.32 -2.01
CA ALA A 56 9.63 -4.23 -2.71
C ALA A 56 9.88 -4.11 -4.21
N TRP A 57 9.13 -4.89 -4.99
CA TRP A 57 9.29 -4.94 -6.45
C TRP A 57 7.96 -4.80 -7.16
N TYR A 58 8.02 -4.22 -8.33
CA TYR A 58 6.90 -4.11 -9.25
C TYR A 58 7.27 -4.90 -10.51
N VAL A 59 6.40 -5.81 -10.91
CA VAL A 59 6.59 -6.61 -12.12
C VAL A 59 5.40 -6.45 -13.03
N ASN A 60 5.65 -6.10 -14.28
CA ASN A 60 4.63 -5.96 -15.31
C ASN A 60 4.82 -7.11 -16.31
N ILE A 61 3.79 -7.94 -16.42
CA ILE A 61 3.78 -9.07 -17.36
C ILE A 61 2.78 -8.75 -18.47
N ASN A 62 3.26 -8.68 -19.70
CA ASN A 62 2.38 -8.55 -20.85
C ASN A 62 1.88 -9.95 -21.19
N ALA A 63 0.55 -10.13 -21.19
CA ALA A 63 -0.07 -11.43 -21.44
C ALA A 63 0.26 -12.01 -22.80
N ASN A 64 0.61 -11.15 -23.78
CA ASN A 64 1.01 -11.58 -25.11
C ASN A 64 2.48 -11.95 -25.20
N ARG A 65 3.28 -11.55 -24.24
CA ARG A 65 4.73 -11.82 -24.17
C ARG A 65 5.16 -12.08 -22.73
N PRO A 66 4.63 -13.13 -22.09
CA PRO A 66 4.93 -13.38 -20.67
C PRO A 66 6.40 -13.76 -20.43
N GLU A 67 7.14 -14.14 -21.48
CA GLU A 67 8.54 -14.49 -21.36
C GLU A 67 9.46 -13.27 -21.21
N LYS A 68 8.92 -12.06 -21.35
CA LYS A 68 9.67 -10.81 -21.22
C LYS A 68 9.04 -9.87 -20.19
N PRO A 69 9.03 -10.26 -18.91
CA PRO A 69 8.49 -9.39 -17.88
C PRO A 69 9.39 -8.18 -17.63
N GLU A 70 8.77 -7.05 -17.30
CA GLU A 70 9.48 -5.86 -16.89
C GLU A 70 9.43 -5.76 -15.37
N CYS A 71 10.58 -5.56 -14.75
CA CYS A 71 10.71 -5.56 -13.31
C CYS A 71 11.45 -4.32 -12.82
N SER A 72 10.93 -3.68 -11.78
CA SER A 72 11.54 -2.51 -11.17
C SER A 72 11.41 -2.58 -9.67
N GLN A 73 12.43 -2.11 -8.96
CA GLN A 73 12.36 -1.97 -7.52
C GLN A 73 11.49 -0.76 -7.17
N ILE A 74 10.61 -0.94 -6.20
CA ILE A 74 9.75 0.15 -5.73
C ILE A 74 10.56 1.01 -4.76
N SER A 75 10.65 2.31 -5.06
CA SER A 75 11.33 3.27 -4.20
C SER A 75 10.35 3.95 -3.27
N PRO A 76 10.76 4.24 -2.02
CA PRO A 76 9.92 4.98 -1.10
C PRO A 76 9.51 6.35 -1.67
N GLY A 77 8.30 6.78 -1.37
CA GLY A 77 7.83 8.11 -1.76
C GLY A 77 7.15 8.21 -3.12
N TRP A 78 7.05 7.12 -3.86
CA TRP A 78 6.40 7.12 -5.17
C TRP A 78 4.91 6.85 -5.11
N GLY A 79 4.34 6.68 -3.91
CA GLY A 79 2.91 6.43 -3.75
C GLY A 79 2.43 5.09 -4.29
N MET A 80 3.33 4.17 -4.52
CA MET A 80 2.98 2.86 -5.03
C MET A 80 2.42 1.98 -3.92
N LYS A 81 1.57 1.04 -4.30
CA LYS A 81 0.93 0.13 -3.36
C LYS A 81 1.94 -0.76 -2.66
N ILE A 82 1.60 -1.16 -1.45
CA ILE A 82 2.37 -2.16 -0.70
C ILE A 82 2.35 -3.47 -1.46
N PRO A 83 3.49 -4.18 -1.55
CA PRO A 83 3.57 -5.47 -2.22
C PRO A 83 2.62 -6.52 -1.66
N SER A 84 2.38 -7.54 -2.41
CA SER A 84 1.48 -8.67 -2.21
C SER A 84 0.14 -8.54 -2.90
N GLU A 85 -0.11 -7.42 -3.57
CA GLU A 85 -1.29 -7.29 -4.40
C GLU A 85 -0.93 -7.61 -5.85
N SER A 86 -1.85 -8.25 -6.55
CA SER A 86 -1.73 -8.45 -7.98
C SER A 86 -2.95 -7.87 -8.67
N GLU A 87 -2.74 -7.29 -9.83
CA GLU A 87 -3.79 -6.61 -10.56
C GLU A 87 -3.64 -6.88 -12.06
N TYR A 88 -4.74 -7.19 -12.70
CA TYR A 88 -4.77 -7.41 -14.16
C TYR A 88 -5.48 -6.22 -14.80
N THR A 89 -4.76 -5.51 -15.66
CA THR A 89 -5.32 -4.38 -16.38
C THR A 89 -5.28 -4.62 -17.88
N ASN A 90 -6.32 -4.13 -18.57
CA ASN A 90 -6.43 -4.21 -20.01
C ASN A 90 -6.63 -2.80 -20.56
N HIS A 91 -5.60 -2.25 -21.20
CA HIS A 91 -5.64 -0.90 -21.76
C HIS A 91 -5.36 -0.92 -23.25
N ALA A 92 -6.25 -0.35 -24.05
CA ALA A 92 -6.06 -0.13 -25.48
C ALA A 92 -5.56 -1.38 -26.24
N GLY A 93 -6.14 -2.53 -25.99
CA GLY A 93 -5.74 -3.79 -26.62
C GLY A 93 -4.53 -4.44 -26.02
N ARG A 94 -3.94 -3.87 -24.98
CA ARG A 94 -2.84 -4.46 -24.23
C ARG A 94 -3.38 -5.07 -22.96
N SER A 95 -2.94 -6.29 -22.68
CA SER A 95 -3.27 -6.98 -21.44
C SER A 95 -2.01 -7.06 -20.60
N ASN A 96 -2.01 -6.37 -19.46
CA ASN A 96 -0.88 -6.35 -18.55
C ASN A 96 -1.31 -6.89 -17.20
N TYR A 97 -0.49 -7.75 -16.64
CA TYR A 97 -0.68 -8.28 -15.30
C TYR A 97 0.38 -7.68 -14.40
N LEU A 98 -0.06 -6.91 -13.41
CA LEU A 98 0.81 -6.16 -12.53
C LEU A 98 0.92 -6.86 -11.20
N VAL A 99 2.14 -7.09 -10.74
CA VAL A 99 2.38 -7.75 -9.45
C VAL A 99 3.29 -6.87 -8.60
N TYR A 100 2.87 -6.63 -7.37
CA TYR A 100 3.66 -5.96 -6.35
C TYR A 100 4.05 -7.01 -5.32
N CYS A 101 5.34 -7.21 -5.11
CA CYS A 101 5.77 -8.27 -4.22
C CYS A 101 7.04 -7.93 -3.44
N TRP A 102 7.25 -8.67 -2.36
CA TRP A 102 8.51 -8.65 -1.61
C TRP A 102 9.39 -9.76 -2.15
N ALA A 103 10.62 -9.45 -2.49
CA ALA A 103 11.54 -10.42 -3.02
C ALA A 103 12.99 -10.05 -2.68
N VAL A 104 13.86 -11.04 -2.69
CA VAL A 104 15.28 -10.86 -2.39
C VAL A 104 15.98 -10.10 -3.51
N ASP A 105 15.62 -10.41 -4.74
CA ASP A 105 16.22 -9.82 -5.93
C ASP A 105 15.23 -9.83 -7.09
N GLU A 106 15.69 -9.34 -8.24
CA GLU A 106 14.86 -9.25 -9.45
C GLU A 106 14.38 -10.62 -9.94
N GLU A 107 15.25 -11.63 -9.96
CA GLU A 107 14.90 -12.98 -10.38
C GLU A 107 13.78 -13.56 -9.51
N HIS A 108 13.89 -13.38 -8.20
CA HIS A 108 12.89 -13.85 -7.25
C HIS A 108 11.55 -13.15 -7.50
N ALA A 109 11.58 -11.84 -7.72
CA ALA A 109 10.36 -11.06 -8.00
C ALA A 109 9.68 -11.53 -9.27
N ILE A 110 10.45 -11.76 -10.34
CA ILE A 110 9.93 -12.25 -11.61
C ILE A 110 9.30 -13.62 -11.45
N LYS A 111 9.93 -14.51 -10.69
CA LYS A 111 9.40 -15.85 -10.44
C LYS A 111 8.04 -15.78 -9.72
N ILE A 112 7.95 -14.96 -8.67
CA ILE A 112 6.71 -14.78 -7.93
C ILE A 112 5.61 -14.27 -8.87
N ALA A 113 5.94 -13.27 -9.69
CA ALA A 113 4.98 -12.66 -10.60
C ALA A 113 4.50 -13.65 -11.66
N LEU A 114 5.39 -14.43 -12.24
CA LEU A 114 5.03 -15.44 -13.24
C LEU A 114 4.15 -16.53 -12.65
N ASP A 115 4.45 -17.00 -11.44
CA ASP A 115 3.65 -18.00 -10.76
C ASP A 115 2.21 -17.48 -10.55
N LYS A 116 2.08 -16.24 -10.12
CA LYS A 116 0.76 -15.61 -9.94
C LYS A 116 0.03 -15.42 -11.26
N PHE A 117 0.75 -15.03 -12.30
CA PHE A 117 0.18 -14.83 -13.63
C PHE A 117 -0.38 -16.12 -14.21
N TYR A 118 0.37 -17.22 -14.15
CA TYR A 118 -0.08 -18.48 -14.67
C TYR A 118 -1.23 -19.07 -13.84
N GLN A 119 -1.22 -18.85 -12.54
CA GLN A 119 -2.33 -19.22 -11.67
C GLN A 119 -3.60 -18.44 -12.07
N TYR A 120 -3.47 -17.16 -12.32
CA TYR A 120 -4.58 -16.32 -12.78
C TYR A 120 -5.13 -16.81 -14.10
N LYS A 121 -4.27 -17.14 -15.07
CA LYS A 121 -4.68 -17.65 -16.37
C LYS A 121 -5.42 -18.99 -16.24
N ALA A 122 -4.93 -19.88 -15.39
CA ALA A 122 -5.57 -21.16 -15.15
C ALA A 122 -6.98 -20.98 -14.57
N GLN A 123 -7.13 -20.09 -13.62
CA GLN A 123 -8.42 -19.78 -13.01
C GLN A 123 -9.38 -19.16 -14.02
N SER A 124 -8.89 -18.24 -14.85
CA SER A 124 -9.70 -17.60 -15.87
C SER A 124 -10.17 -18.58 -16.94
N ALA A 125 -9.40 -19.62 -17.21
CA ALA A 125 -9.75 -20.66 -18.15
C ALA A 125 -10.61 -21.77 -17.52
N GLY A 126 -10.88 -21.70 -16.21
CA GLY A 126 -11.65 -22.72 -15.49
C GLY A 126 -10.89 -24.02 -15.26
N ILE A 127 -9.56 -23.99 -15.29
CA ILE A 127 -8.73 -25.19 -15.15
C ILE A 127 -8.29 -25.42 -13.70
N ALA A 128 -8.22 -24.41 -12.90
CA ALA A 128 -7.70 -24.48 -11.54
C ALA A 128 -8.74 -25.01 -10.54
#